data_fb012bfdf35061a321ad0668d31b5044
#
_entry.id   fb012bfdf35061a321ad0668d31b5044
#
_cell.length_a   1.000
_cell.length_b   1.000
_cell.length_c   1.000
_cell.angle_alpha   90.00
_cell.angle_beta   90.00
_cell.angle_gamma   90.00
#
_symmetry.space_group_name_H-M   'P 1'
#
loop_
_entity.id
_entity.type
_entity.pdbx_description
1 polymer ?
#
loop_
_entity_poly.entity_id
_entity_poly.type
_entity_poly.pdbx_seq_one_letter_code
_entity_poly.pdbx_strand_id
1 'polypeptide(L)'
;AGSDADLAARNLAQHAPPSTVRPGVSSIGVDRAVAAARAQYPGGQLYWVALPSSEAGIYTVSFTDVPGLSHFWSERQVSIDQYRGTALDVRGPDSRRTAGETFIAWQWPLHSGRAFGMPGRLVVFLIGLACPVLYITGFIRWRQKRRTAKFHNQRVAQLGQL
;
A
#
# COMPACT_ATOMS: atom_id res chain seq x y z
N ALA A 1 3.28 -2.38 -16.29
CA ALA A 1 3.05 -2.52 -14.87
C ALA A 1 3.13 -1.12 -14.29
N GLY A 2 1.98 -0.53 -13.90
CA GLY A 2 1.95 0.76 -13.23
C GLY A 2 2.61 0.62 -11.85
N SER A 3 3.35 1.66 -11.44
CA SER A 3 3.95 1.67 -10.10
C SER A 3 2.85 1.77 -9.04
N ASP A 4 3.15 1.35 -7.80
CA ASP A 4 2.22 1.48 -6.67
C ASP A 4 1.78 2.95 -6.46
N ALA A 5 2.63 3.91 -6.84
CA ALA A 5 2.33 5.32 -6.88
C ALA A 5 1.23 5.67 -7.91
N ASP A 6 1.22 5.03 -9.08
CA ASP A 6 0.18 5.23 -10.10
C ASP A 6 -1.19 4.69 -9.63
N LEU A 7 -1.19 3.56 -8.92
CA LEU A 7 -2.42 2.98 -8.37
C LEU A 7 -2.96 3.86 -7.22
N ALA A 8 -2.09 4.34 -6.35
CA ALA A 8 -2.46 5.26 -5.29
C ALA A 8 -3.02 6.59 -5.86
N ALA A 9 -2.36 7.16 -6.87
CA ALA A 9 -2.81 8.38 -7.53
C ALA A 9 -4.18 8.21 -8.21
N ARG A 10 -4.44 7.06 -8.85
CA ARG A 10 -5.74 6.74 -9.47
C ARG A 10 -6.85 6.59 -8.43
N ASN A 11 -6.57 5.90 -7.32
CA ASN A 11 -7.53 5.72 -6.23
C ASN A 11 -7.91 7.05 -5.57
N LEU A 12 -6.98 7.99 -5.49
CA LEU A 12 -7.21 9.31 -4.94
C LEU A 12 -7.96 10.24 -5.89
N ALA A 13 -7.63 10.19 -7.18
CA ALA A 13 -8.38 10.93 -8.20
C ALA A 13 -9.87 10.53 -8.27
N GLN A 14 -10.21 9.31 -7.83
CA GLN A 14 -11.60 8.85 -7.75
C GLN A 14 -12.40 9.47 -6.60
N HIS A 15 -11.74 10.07 -5.60
CA HIS A 15 -12.40 10.59 -4.38
C HIS A 15 -12.32 12.12 -4.24
N ALA A 16 -11.40 12.77 -4.96
CA ALA A 16 -11.31 14.23 -4.99
C ALA A 16 -12.19 14.78 -6.12
N PRO A 17 -12.86 15.93 -5.92
CA PRO A 17 -13.62 16.56 -6.99
C PRO A 17 -12.68 16.90 -8.17
N PRO A 18 -13.14 16.75 -9.42
CA PRO A 18 -12.34 17.07 -10.59
C PRO A 18 -12.06 18.57 -10.68
N SER A 19 -11.00 18.93 -11.40
CA SER A 19 -10.72 20.34 -11.74
C SER A 19 -11.83 20.90 -12.62
N THR A 20 -12.14 22.17 -12.44
CA THR A 20 -13.07 22.90 -13.30
C THR A 20 -12.38 23.20 -14.63
N VAL A 21 -12.80 22.51 -15.71
CA VAL A 21 -12.23 22.71 -17.05
C VAL A 21 -12.39 24.16 -17.49
N ARG A 22 -11.28 24.76 -17.96
CA ARG A 22 -11.24 26.13 -18.48
C ARG A 22 -10.65 26.13 -19.89
N PRO A 23 -11.51 26.21 -20.94
CA PRO A 23 -11.01 26.24 -22.31
C PRO A 23 -10.03 27.40 -22.53
N GLY A 24 -8.91 27.11 -23.18
CA GLY A 24 -7.87 28.12 -23.50
C GLY A 24 -6.95 28.51 -22.33
N VAL A 25 -7.10 27.90 -21.14
CA VAL A 25 -6.22 28.13 -20.00
C VAL A 25 -5.28 26.94 -19.84
N SER A 26 -3.96 27.21 -19.82
CA SER A 26 -2.96 26.19 -19.55
C SER A 26 -2.94 25.81 -18.07
N SER A 27 -2.51 24.58 -17.77
CA SER A 27 -2.25 24.11 -16.41
C SER A 27 -1.21 24.98 -15.69
N ILE A 28 -1.39 25.19 -14.38
CA ILE A 28 -0.51 26.02 -13.54
C ILE A 28 0.93 25.52 -13.42
N GLY A 29 1.15 24.25 -13.76
CA GLY A 29 2.46 23.58 -13.60
C GLY A 29 2.71 23.07 -12.19
N VAL A 30 3.71 22.17 -12.09
CA VAL A 30 4.03 21.41 -10.87
C VAL A 30 4.46 22.36 -9.73
N ASP A 31 5.32 23.32 -10.03
CA ASP A 31 5.90 24.21 -9.00
C ASP A 31 4.81 25.02 -8.28
N ARG A 32 3.85 25.55 -9.04
CA ARG A 32 2.71 26.28 -8.46
C ARG A 32 1.79 25.36 -7.69
N ALA A 33 1.55 24.12 -8.18
CA ALA A 33 0.76 23.14 -7.46
C ALA A 33 1.40 22.75 -6.13
N VAL A 34 2.72 22.53 -6.10
CA VAL A 34 3.48 22.25 -4.88
C VAL A 34 3.45 23.45 -3.93
N ALA A 35 3.63 24.68 -4.44
CA ALA A 35 3.55 25.89 -3.62
C ALA A 35 2.15 26.05 -2.99
N ALA A 36 1.09 25.81 -3.75
CA ALA A 36 -0.29 25.85 -3.25
C ALA A 36 -0.55 24.78 -2.19
N ALA A 37 -0.05 23.56 -2.40
CA ALA A 37 -0.14 22.48 -1.42
C ALA A 37 0.64 22.79 -0.13
N ARG A 38 1.82 23.38 -0.24
CA ARG A 38 2.63 23.85 0.89
C ARG A 38 1.94 24.96 1.69
N ALA A 39 1.20 25.83 1.04
CA ALA A 39 0.41 26.86 1.72
C ALA A 39 -0.71 26.24 2.58
N GLN A 40 -1.28 25.11 2.15
CA GLN A 40 -2.27 24.38 2.95
C GLN A 40 -1.62 23.55 4.06
N TYR A 41 -0.44 23.01 3.82
CA TYR A 41 0.28 22.21 4.80
C TYR A 41 1.79 22.54 4.77
N PRO A 42 2.26 23.44 5.64
CA PRO A 42 3.67 23.83 5.69
C PRO A 42 4.61 22.75 6.22
N GLY A 43 4.06 21.78 6.96
CA GLY A 43 4.82 20.67 7.56
C GLY A 43 5.07 19.51 6.59
N GLY A 44 5.92 18.58 7.03
CA GLY A 44 6.24 17.36 6.29
C GLY A 44 7.23 17.56 5.14
N GLN A 45 7.73 16.45 4.63
CA GLN A 45 8.62 16.42 3.47
C GLN A 45 7.81 16.07 2.22
N LEU A 46 8.09 16.75 1.11
CA LEU A 46 7.51 16.40 -0.19
C LEU A 46 7.95 15.00 -0.57
N TYR A 47 6.99 14.13 -0.83
CA TYR A 47 7.24 12.74 -1.17
C TYR A 47 7.07 12.48 -2.66
N TRP A 48 5.89 12.76 -3.21
CA TRP A 48 5.63 12.63 -4.64
C TRP A 48 4.54 13.59 -5.11
N VAL A 49 4.47 13.80 -6.42
CA VAL A 49 3.45 14.61 -7.07
C VAL A 49 2.88 13.82 -8.24
N ALA A 50 1.55 13.62 -8.25
CA ALA A 50 0.84 13.12 -9.42
C ALA A 50 0.37 14.27 -10.29
N LEU A 51 0.60 14.12 -11.59
CA LEU A 51 0.20 15.10 -12.59
C LEU A 51 -1.22 14.81 -13.09
N PRO A 52 -1.99 15.85 -13.50
CA PRO A 52 -3.27 15.65 -14.13
C PRO A 52 -3.11 14.86 -15.44
N SER A 53 -3.94 13.82 -15.61
CA SER A 53 -3.93 12.95 -16.79
C SER A 53 -4.99 13.33 -17.84
N SER A 54 -5.83 14.33 -17.55
CA SER A 54 -6.91 14.79 -18.41
C SER A 54 -7.21 16.26 -18.17
N GLU A 55 -8.07 16.85 -19.01
CA GLU A 55 -8.51 18.24 -18.83
C GLU A 55 -9.26 18.48 -17.52
N ALA A 56 -9.94 17.49 -16.98
CA ALA A 56 -10.57 17.54 -15.67
C ALA A 56 -9.68 16.97 -14.55
N GLY A 57 -8.43 16.63 -14.86
CA GLY A 57 -7.47 16.08 -13.91
C GLY A 57 -7.08 17.05 -12.81
N ILE A 58 -6.44 16.53 -11.77
CA ILE A 58 -5.97 17.29 -10.60
C ILE A 58 -4.50 17.02 -10.37
N TYR A 59 -3.79 17.97 -9.76
CA TYR A 59 -2.51 17.67 -9.13
C TYR A 59 -2.76 17.04 -7.77
N THR A 60 -2.06 15.94 -7.45
CA THR A 60 -2.06 15.40 -6.09
C THR A 60 -0.64 15.52 -5.54
N VAL A 61 -0.48 16.30 -4.50
CA VAL A 61 0.80 16.54 -3.83
C VAL A 61 0.80 15.78 -2.51
N SER A 62 1.76 14.91 -2.32
CA SER A 62 1.88 14.08 -1.12
C SER A 62 3.06 14.51 -0.26
N PHE A 63 2.83 14.57 1.04
CA PHE A 63 3.82 14.87 2.07
C PHE A 63 3.95 13.66 3.01
N THR A 64 5.17 13.34 3.39
CA THR A 64 5.52 12.36 4.42
C THR A 64 5.98 13.04 5.71
N ASP A 65 6.31 12.27 6.75
CA ASP A 65 6.68 12.76 8.08
C ASP A 65 5.61 13.62 8.76
N VAL A 66 4.35 13.34 8.43
CA VAL A 66 3.19 13.96 9.07
C VAL A 66 2.95 13.29 10.43
N PRO A 67 2.64 14.02 11.50
CA PRO A 67 2.25 13.40 12.76
C PRO A 67 1.06 12.46 12.59
N GLY A 68 1.20 11.24 13.05
CA GLY A 68 0.16 10.20 12.92
C GLY A 68 0.53 8.93 13.69
N LEU A 69 -0.33 7.91 13.63
CA LEU A 69 -0.18 6.62 14.31
C LEU A 69 1.11 5.86 13.94
N SER A 70 1.67 6.15 12.78
CA SER A 70 2.90 5.54 12.31
C SER A 70 3.73 6.58 11.58
N HIS A 71 4.91 6.94 12.12
CA HIS A 71 5.85 7.86 11.48
C HIS A 71 6.28 7.44 10.08
N PHE A 72 6.10 6.17 9.71
CA PHE A 72 6.57 5.65 8.44
C PHE A 72 5.55 5.73 7.29
N TRP A 73 4.25 5.76 7.61
CA TRP A 73 3.15 5.86 6.64
C TRP A 73 2.20 7.00 6.96
N SER A 74 2.70 7.97 7.69
CA SER A 74 1.94 9.17 7.94
C SER A 74 2.08 10.06 6.71
N GLU A 75 1.14 9.91 5.80
CA GLU A 75 1.10 10.63 4.54
C GLU A 75 -0.09 11.59 4.54
N ARG A 76 0.16 12.82 4.08
CA ARG A 76 -0.87 13.81 3.82
C ARG A 76 -0.88 14.13 2.34
N GLN A 77 -2.05 14.08 1.74
CA GLN A 77 -2.24 14.33 0.33
C GLN A 77 -3.13 15.56 0.16
N VAL A 78 -2.69 16.46 -0.70
CA VAL A 78 -3.41 17.69 -1.05
C VAL A 78 -3.72 17.65 -2.54
N SER A 79 -5.00 17.64 -2.86
CA SER A 79 -5.50 17.70 -4.24
C SER A 79 -5.68 19.15 -4.67
N ILE A 80 -5.04 19.53 -5.77
CA ILE A 80 -4.99 20.91 -6.27
C ILE A 80 -5.65 20.99 -7.66
N ASP A 81 -6.52 21.98 -7.85
CA ASP A 81 -7.10 22.32 -9.16
C ASP A 81 -6.01 22.74 -10.14
N GLN A 82 -5.98 22.10 -11.33
CA GLN A 82 -4.90 22.33 -12.29
C GLN A 82 -4.93 23.70 -12.97
N TYR A 83 -6.03 24.43 -12.88
CA TYR A 83 -6.16 25.75 -13.53
C TYR A 83 -6.14 26.90 -12.52
N ARG A 84 -6.71 26.70 -11.33
CA ARG A 84 -6.84 27.71 -10.29
C ARG A 84 -5.73 27.64 -9.24
N GLY A 85 -5.15 26.46 -9.05
CA GLY A 85 -4.19 26.25 -7.97
C GLY A 85 -4.84 26.25 -6.58
N THR A 86 -6.16 26.10 -6.51
CA THR A 86 -6.88 25.99 -5.23
C THR A 86 -6.90 24.57 -4.74
N ALA A 87 -6.78 24.37 -3.42
CA ALA A 87 -6.95 23.05 -2.83
C ALA A 87 -8.42 22.60 -2.93
N LEU A 88 -8.61 21.41 -3.48
CA LEU A 88 -9.91 20.78 -3.67
C LEU A 88 -10.23 19.82 -2.52
N ASP A 89 -9.20 19.11 -2.04
CA ASP A 89 -9.33 18.14 -0.96
C ASP A 89 -7.99 18.01 -0.21
N VAL A 90 -8.07 17.76 1.10
CA VAL A 90 -6.90 17.52 1.94
C VAL A 90 -7.15 16.27 2.75
N ARG A 91 -6.36 15.23 2.51
CA ARG A 91 -6.43 13.95 3.21
C ARG A 91 -5.19 13.71 4.02
N GLY A 92 -5.37 13.28 5.25
CA GLY A 92 -4.27 13.01 6.17
C GLY A 92 -4.64 11.95 7.20
N PRO A 93 -3.76 11.69 8.15
CA PRO A 93 -4.01 10.73 9.23
C PRO A 93 -5.23 11.07 10.08
N ASP A 94 -5.56 12.35 10.15
CA ASP A 94 -6.66 12.97 10.92
C ASP A 94 -7.96 13.11 10.10
N SER A 95 -7.95 12.78 8.82
CA SER A 95 -9.15 12.83 7.98
C SER A 95 -10.16 11.77 8.38
N ARG A 96 -11.46 12.10 8.26
CA ARG A 96 -12.54 11.12 8.44
C ARG A 96 -12.37 10.02 7.39
N ARG A 97 -12.18 8.79 7.86
CA ARG A 97 -12.06 7.60 7.03
C ARG A 97 -13.29 6.73 7.22
N THR A 98 -13.72 6.08 6.15
CA THR A 98 -14.68 4.99 6.23
C THR A 98 -14.04 3.79 6.96
N ALA A 99 -14.85 2.86 7.45
CA ALA A 99 -14.35 1.63 8.08
C ALA A 99 -13.43 0.84 7.14
N GLY A 100 -13.76 0.80 5.84
CA GLY A 100 -12.95 0.14 4.82
C GLY A 100 -11.59 0.81 4.60
N GLU A 101 -11.56 2.14 4.48
CA GLU A 101 -10.31 2.91 4.35
C GLU A 101 -9.43 2.76 5.59
N THR A 102 -10.03 2.73 6.78
CA THR A 102 -9.32 2.48 8.04
C THR A 102 -8.72 1.08 8.04
N PHE A 103 -9.46 0.06 7.64
CA PHE A 103 -8.97 -1.31 7.54
C PHE A 103 -7.77 -1.42 6.58
N ILE A 104 -7.86 -0.82 5.39
CA ILE A 104 -6.77 -0.80 4.40
C ILE A 104 -5.54 -0.07 4.97
N ALA A 105 -5.74 1.09 5.63
CA ALA A 105 -4.66 1.85 6.23
C ALA A 105 -3.92 1.09 7.35
N TRP A 106 -4.63 0.21 8.08
CA TRP A 106 -4.06 -0.61 9.14
C TRP A 106 -3.36 -1.88 8.64
N GLN A 107 -3.69 -2.34 7.43
CA GLN A 107 -3.09 -3.57 6.87
C GLN A 107 -1.57 -3.52 6.87
N TRP A 108 -0.98 -2.43 6.37
CA TRP A 108 0.47 -2.32 6.28
C TRP A 108 1.18 -2.20 7.63
N PRO A 109 0.76 -1.32 8.56
CA PRO A 109 1.34 -1.25 9.90
C PRO A 109 1.28 -2.58 10.65
N LEU A 110 0.18 -3.33 10.51
CA LEU A 110 0.01 -4.66 11.09
C LEU A 110 0.95 -5.68 10.44
N HIS A 111 0.96 -5.75 9.11
CA HIS A 111 1.77 -6.71 8.36
C HIS A 111 3.27 -6.50 8.55
N SER A 112 3.71 -5.26 8.64
CA SER A 112 5.11 -4.89 8.91
C SER A 112 5.51 -4.99 10.38
N GLY A 113 4.57 -5.28 11.29
CA GLY A 113 4.78 -5.31 12.74
C GLY A 113 5.03 -3.93 13.36
N ARG A 114 4.92 -2.85 12.59
CA ARG A 114 5.22 -1.49 13.06
C ARG A 114 4.14 -0.93 13.96
N ALA A 115 2.91 -1.41 13.84
CA ALA A 115 1.80 -1.02 14.71
C ALA A 115 2.10 -1.22 16.20
N PHE A 116 2.91 -2.23 16.52
CA PHE A 116 3.30 -2.59 17.90
C PHE A 116 4.78 -2.28 18.20
N GLY A 117 5.45 -1.47 17.38
CA GLY A 117 6.85 -1.11 17.56
C GLY A 117 7.81 -2.31 17.44
N MET A 118 8.84 -2.36 18.32
CA MET A 118 9.85 -3.44 18.31
C MET A 118 9.27 -4.84 18.60
N PRO A 119 8.38 -5.04 19.59
CA PRO A 119 7.74 -6.33 19.81
C PRO A 119 6.99 -6.86 18.58
N GLY A 120 6.24 -5.99 17.89
CA GLY A 120 5.53 -6.38 16.67
C GLY A 120 6.44 -6.84 15.55
N ARG A 121 7.56 -6.14 15.34
CA ARG A 121 8.58 -6.54 14.36
C ARG A 121 9.20 -7.90 14.68
N LEU A 122 9.47 -8.16 15.96
CA LEU A 122 10.01 -9.45 16.40
C LEU A 122 9.02 -10.58 16.13
N VAL A 123 7.73 -10.38 16.42
CA VAL A 123 6.66 -11.37 16.13
C VAL A 123 6.59 -11.65 14.63
N VAL A 124 6.55 -10.63 13.78
CA VAL A 124 6.52 -10.80 12.32
C VAL A 124 7.77 -11.53 11.82
N PHE A 125 8.94 -11.20 12.36
CA PHE A 125 10.19 -11.91 12.03
C PHE A 125 10.13 -13.39 12.40
N LEU A 126 9.65 -13.73 13.61
CA LEU A 126 9.51 -15.12 14.06
C LEU A 126 8.51 -15.90 13.21
N ILE A 127 7.37 -15.28 12.83
CA ILE A 127 6.39 -15.89 11.91
C ILE A 127 7.04 -16.12 10.54
N GLY A 128 7.79 -15.15 10.02
CA GLY A 128 8.54 -15.29 8.78
C GLY A 128 9.54 -16.45 8.82
N LEU A 129 10.22 -16.63 9.94
CA LEU A 129 11.16 -17.74 10.15
C LEU A 129 10.46 -19.11 10.30
N ALA A 130 9.24 -19.13 10.83
CA ALA A 130 8.45 -20.36 10.93
C ALA A 130 8.05 -20.93 9.55
N CYS A 131 7.81 -20.08 8.55
CA CYS A 131 7.40 -20.51 7.22
C CYS A 131 8.39 -21.50 6.55
N PRO A 132 9.70 -21.20 6.44
CA PRO A 132 10.65 -22.16 5.87
C PRO A 132 10.79 -23.42 6.69
N VAL A 133 10.68 -23.35 8.03
CA VAL A 133 10.71 -24.53 8.91
C VAL A 133 9.51 -25.44 8.62
N LEU A 134 8.31 -24.88 8.53
CA LEU A 134 7.10 -25.62 8.17
C LEU A 134 7.20 -26.22 6.76
N TYR A 135 7.75 -25.48 5.81
CA TYR A 135 7.96 -25.98 4.45
C TYR A 135 8.91 -27.20 4.44
N ILE A 136 10.05 -27.09 5.10
CA ILE A 136 11.06 -28.17 5.16
C ILE A 136 10.48 -29.40 5.86
N THR A 137 9.84 -29.23 7.02
CA THR A 137 9.24 -30.33 7.78
C THR A 137 8.08 -30.99 7.01
N GLY A 138 7.26 -30.21 6.36
CA GLY A 138 6.19 -30.68 5.48
C GLY A 138 6.72 -31.49 4.30
N PHE A 139 7.79 -31.01 3.65
CA PHE A 139 8.46 -31.70 2.56
C PHE A 139 9.07 -33.03 3.00
N ILE A 140 9.74 -33.06 4.14
CA ILE A 140 10.31 -34.29 4.72
C ILE A 140 9.21 -35.32 5.00
N ARG A 141 8.13 -34.91 5.67
CA ARG A 141 6.97 -35.80 5.93
C ARG A 141 6.32 -36.31 4.64
N TRP A 142 6.13 -35.47 3.66
CA TRP A 142 5.60 -35.88 2.36
C TRP A 142 6.51 -36.92 1.67
N ARG A 143 7.83 -36.71 1.69
CA ARG A 143 8.80 -37.66 1.14
C ARG A 143 8.81 -39.00 1.89
N GLN A 144 8.70 -38.98 3.22
CA GLN A 144 8.61 -40.19 4.04
C GLN A 144 7.32 -40.96 3.71
N LYS A 145 6.17 -40.29 3.65
CA LYS A 145 4.88 -40.91 3.31
C LYS A 145 4.90 -41.57 1.94
N ARG A 146 5.52 -40.94 0.95
CA ARG A 146 5.69 -41.55 -0.38
C ARG A 146 6.56 -42.79 -0.37
N ARG A 147 7.61 -42.84 0.45
CA ARG A 147 8.46 -44.03 0.59
C ARG A 147 7.68 -45.18 1.22
N THR A 148 6.96 -44.92 2.30
CA THR A 148 6.17 -45.95 3.00
C THR A 148 5.07 -46.54 2.10
N ALA A 149 4.38 -45.71 1.31
CA ALA A 149 3.39 -46.17 0.35
C ALA A 149 3.97 -47.10 -0.72
N LYS A 150 5.18 -46.85 -1.21
CA LYS A 150 5.86 -47.71 -2.16
C LYS A 150 6.18 -49.08 -1.55
N PHE A 151 6.68 -49.15 -0.32
CA PHE A 151 7.00 -50.40 0.39
C PHE A 151 5.73 -51.21 0.68
N HIS A 152 4.61 -50.55 1.04
CA HIS A 152 3.33 -51.22 1.28
C HIS A 152 2.79 -51.87 0.00
N ASN A 153 2.79 -51.17 -1.12
CA ASN A 153 2.34 -51.70 -2.41
C ASN A 153 3.20 -52.87 -2.90
N GLN A 154 4.54 -52.84 -2.67
CA GLN A 154 5.42 -53.93 -3.02
C GLN A 154 5.16 -55.20 -2.18
N ARG A 155 4.87 -55.04 -0.88
CA ARG A 155 4.47 -56.19 -0.02
C ARG A 155 3.15 -56.81 -0.42
N VAL A 156 2.16 -56.00 -0.72
CA VAL A 156 0.84 -56.47 -1.17
C VAL A 156 0.97 -57.21 -2.51
N ALA A 157 1.78 -56.73 -3.44
CA ALA A 157 2.02 -57.41 -4.71
C ALA A 157 2.73 -58.76 -4.57
N GLN A 158 3.65 -58.90 -3.59
CA GLN A 158 4.32 -60.18 -3.31
C GLN A 158 3.40 -61.23 -2.68
N LEU A 159 2.48 -60.82 -1.79
CA LEU A 159 1.53 -61.72 -1.14
C LEU A 159 0.41 -62.17 -2.07
N GLY A 160 0.11 -61.42 -3.12
CA GLY A 160 -0.89 -61.81 -4.13
C GLY A 160 -0.38 -62.78 -5.21
N GLN A 161 0.89 -63.17 -5.16
CA GLN A 161 1.51 -64.14 -6.09
C GLN A 161 1.74 -65.52 -5.48
N LEU A 162 1.34 -65.72 -4.24
CA LEU A 162 1.30 -67.01 -3.51
C LEU A 162 -0.09 -67.59 -3.48
#